data_2df8ae1aef7839f1f838756172328de8
#
_entry.id   2df8ae1aef7839f1f838756172328de8
#
_cell.length_a   1.000
_cell.length_b   1.000
_cell.length_c   1.000
_cell.angle_alpha   90.00
_cell.angle_beta   90.00
_cell.angle_gamma   90.00
#
_symmetry.space_group_name_H-M   'P 1'
#
loop_
_entity.id
_entity.type
_entity.pdbx_description
1 polymer ?
#
loop_
_entity_poly.entity_id
_entity_poly.type
_entity_poly.pdbx_seq_one_letter_code
_entity_poly.pdbx_strand_id
1 'polypeptide(L)'
;MPKPRPRISSDLTKPFLQFSHANGFPASCYAAMLGRLAPRYRIGAIEAIGTHPRYPVTEGWPLLVRQLVETLERDCGGEPVFGVGHSLGAYLTFLAAAQRPELFRAIVMLDAPVIGALKGRLLGATKRIGIVDRVTPAGVTRDRRAEWSSREEAKAHFASRNLFRSFSAECLDDYVRHAVVKRENHYRLKIDPAIEYQIYRTIPHDMHRQLQRLRAPAGFIGGTHSDVLRRVGMGPMRGRRFLKRRVPGGHLFPFEHPARAAAAIDELLEELGG
;
A
#
# COMPACT_ATOMS: atom_id res chain seq x y z
N MET A 1 10.16 6.79 28.50
CA MET A 1 10.61 7.79 27.51
C MET A 1 10.19 7.34 26.13
N PRO A 2 9.47 8.14 25.33
CA PRO A 2 9.09 7.76 23.98
C PRO A 2 10.34 7.72 23.09
N LYS A 3 10.56 6.59 22.39
CA LYS A 3 11.65 6.44 21.42
C LYS A 3 11.43 7.36 20.22
N PRO A 4 12.48 7.91 19.64
CA PRO A 4 12.39 8.93 18.59
C PRO A 4 11.69 8.36 17.35
N ARG A 5 10.82 9.19 16.76
CA ARG A 5 10.26 8.99 15.42
C ARG A 5 11.40 8.78 14.42
N PRO A 6 11.22 7.94 13.36
CA PRO A 6 12.23 7.85 12.32
C PRO A 6 12.54 9.28 11.84
N ARG A 7 13.83 9.69 11.94
CA ARG A 7 14.26 11.00 11.47
C ARG A 7 14.04 11.02 9.94
N ILE A 8 13.11 11.83 9.51
CA ILE A 8 13.02 12.28 8.13
C ILE A 8 14.40 12.89 7.83
N SER A 9 15.07 12.40 6.79
CA SER A 9 16.31 13.00 6.31
C SER A 9 16.09 14.49 6.14
N SER A 10 16.87 15.32 6.81
CA SER A 10 16.76 16.78 6.78
C SER A 10 17.30 17.41 5.49
N ASP A 11 17.66 16.60 4.50
CA ASP A 11 18.16 17.06 3.23
C ASP A 11 16.99 17.47 2.32
N LEU A 12 16.63 18.74 2.42
CA LEU A 12 15.54 19.37 1.65
C LEU A 12 15.82 19.41 0.13
N THR A 13 17.03 19.07 -0.30
CA THR A 13 17.38 19.04 -1.73
C THR A 13 16.85 17.79 -2.45
N LYS A 14 16.52 16.74 -1.70
CA LYS A 14 15.99 15.49 -2.27
C LYS A 14 14.49 15.60 -2.53
N PRO A 15 14.01 15.09 -3.69
CA PRO A 15 12.58 15.03 -3.96
C PRO A 15 11.84 14.19 -2.92
N PHE A 16 10.62 14.61 -2.58
CA PHE A 16 9.80 13.90 -1.60
C PHE A 16 9.10 12.71 -2.25
N LEU A 17 9.20 11.54 -1.61
CA LEU A 17 8.50 10.32 -1.98
C LEU A 17 7.53 9.94 -0.86
N GLN A 18 6.24 10.08 -1.12
CA GLN A 18 5.18 9.59 -0.24
C GLN A 18 4.92 8.12 -0.51
N PHE A 19 5.13 7.28 0.49
CA PHE A 19 4.82 5.86 0.42
C PHE A 19 3.50 5.53 1.14
N SER A 20 2.63 4.77 0.50
CA SER A 20 1.37 4.26 1.05
C SER A 20 1.38 2.73 1.08
N HIS A 21 1.23 2.15 2.25
CA HIS A 21 1.40 0.72 2.51
C HIS A 21 0.17 -0.14 2.13
N ALA A 22 0.37 -1.46 2.01
CA ALA A 22 -0.70 -2.44 1.81
C ALA A 22 -1.51 -2.67 3.09
N ASN A 23 -2.75 -3.14 2.93
CA ASN A 23 -3.63 -3.49 4.04
C ASN A 23 -2.98 -4.52 4.98
N GLY A 24 -2.90 -4.21 6.27
CA GLY A 24 -2.29 -5.07 7.29
C GLY A 24 -0.75 -5.04 7.36
N PHE A 25 -0.09 -4.18 6.58
CA PHE A 25 1.37 -4.05 6.52
C PHE A 25 1.79 -2.61 6.82
N PRO A 26 1.97 -2.20 8.08
CA PRO A 26 2.46 -0.87 8.44
C PRO A 26 3.64 -0.40 7.61
N ALA A 27 3.77 0.91 7.35
CA ALA A 27 4.79 1.44 6.46
C ALA A 27 6.22 1.04 6.85
N SER A 28 6.51 0.98 8.15
CA SER A 28 7.82 0.55 8.65
C SER A 28 8.17 -0.91 8.30
N CYS A 29 7.21 -1.76 7.93
CA CYS A 29 7.48 -3.12 7.44
C CYS A 29 8.20 -3.14 6.09
N TYR A 30 8.18 -2.03 5.35
CA TYR A 30 8.86 -1.89 4.06
C TYR A 30 10.28 -1.34 4.19
N ALA A 31 10.88 -1.36 5.39
CA ALA A 31 12.18 -0.76 5.67
C ALA A 31 13.27 -1.24 4.70
N ALA A 32 13.30 -2.53 4.39
CA ALA A 32 14.23 -3.11 3.43
C ALA A 32 14.15 -2.50 2.02
N MET A 33 12.95 -2.21 1.52
CA MET A 33 12.72 -1.57 0.22
C MET A 33 12.95 -0.06 0.30
N LEU A 34 12.34 0.61 1.27
CA LEU A 34 12.39 2.08 1.39
C LEU A 34 13.79 2.58 1.75
N GLY A 35 14.55 1.80 2.53
CA GLY A 35 15.95 2.11 2.84
C GLY A 35 16.85 2.20 1.61
N ARG A 36 16.52 1.48 0.54
CA ARG A 36 17.25 1.53 -0.74
C ARG A 36 16.88 2.76 -1.58
N LEU A 37 15.72 3.36 -1.33
CA LEU A 37 15.26 4.59 -1.98
C LEU A 37 15.70 5.86 -1.21
N ALA A 38 15.91 5.75 0.10
CA ALA A 38 16.27 6.87 0.97
C ALA A 38 17.55 7.65 0.58
N PRO A 39 18.57 7.06 -0.09
CA PRO A 39 19.69 7.83 -0.61
C PRO A 39 19.29 8.89 -1.64
N ARG A 40 18.23 8.65 -2.42
CA ARG A 40 17.77 9.54 -3.51
C ARG A 40 16.53 10.35 -3.15
N TYR A 41 15.71 9.86 -2.25
CA TYR A 41 14.40 10.44 -1.91
C TYR A 41 14.29 10.74 -0.42
N ARG A 42 13.57 11.78 -0.09
CA ARG A 42 13.07 12.04 1.25
C ARG A 42 11.76 11.27 1.44
N ILE A 43 11.78 10.20 2.21
CA ILE A 43 10.66 9.27 2.36
C ILE A 43 9.67 9.76 3.42
N GLY A 44 8.40 9.93 3.04
CA GLY A 44 7.26 10.12 3.93
C GLY A 44 6.29 8.95 3.85
N ALA A 45 5.61 8.64 4.96
CA ALA A 45 4.58 7.60 4.97
C ALA A 45 3.59 7.78 6.13
N ILE A 46 2.34 7.41 5.91
CA ILE A 46 1.38 7.19 6.99
C ILE A 46 1.65 5.79 7.54
N GLU A 47 2.07 5.72 8.82
CA GLU A 47 2.56 4.47 9.42
C GLU A 47 1.50 3.35 9.45
N ALA A 48 0.23 3.67 9.74
CA ALA A 48 -0.84 2.69 9.87
C ALA A 48 -2.17 3.29 9.33
N ILE A 49 -2.40 3.11 8.04
CA ILE A 49 -3.60 3.59 7.35
C ILE A 49 -4.84 2.90 7.93
N GLY A 50 -5.93 3.67 8.15
CA GLY A 50 -7.20 3.18 8.67
C GLY A 50 -7.30 3.15 10.20
N THR A 51 -6.21 3.45 10.95
CA THR A 51 -6.21 3.43 12.41
C THR A 51 -6.49 4.80 13.06
N HIS A 52 -6.46 5.87 12.29
CA HIS A 52 -6.60 7.21 12.82
C HIS A 52 -8.09 7.57 13.01
N PRO A 53 -8.53 8.02 14.23
CA PRO A 53 -9.96 8.23 14.55
C PRO A 53 -10.67 9.27 13.64
N ARG A 54 -9.95 10.28 13.15
CA ARG A 54 -10.51 11.29 12.23
C ARG A 54 -10.76 10.77 10.82
N TYR A 55 -10.17 9.63 10.45
CA TYR A 55 -10.25 9.06 9.11
C TYR A 55 -10.67 7.60 9.17
N PRO A 56 -11.88 7.29 9.68
CA PRO A 56 -12.38 5.92 9.76
C PRO A 56 -12.54 5.33 8.35
N VAL A 57 -12.47 4.00 8.30
CA VAL A 57 -12.70 3.25 7.06
C VAL A 57 -14.18 3.32 6.71
N THR A 58 -14.51 3.90 5.56
CA THR A 58 -15.86 4.03 5.03
C THR A 58 -15.93 3.55 3.59
N GLU A 59 -17.14 3.35 3.05
CA GLU A 59 -17.34 2.86 1.67
C GLU A 59 -16.59 3.73 0.66
N GLY A 60 -15.79 3.06 -0.19
CA GLY A 60 -15.00 3.74 -1.23
C GLY A 60 -13.79 4.55 -0.73
N TRP A 61 -13.51 4.54 0.57
CA TRP A 61 -12.34 5.12 1.25
C TRP A 61 -12.12 6.64 1.15
N PRO A 62 -13.16 7.47 1.06
CA PRO A 62 -12.97 8.91 0.88
C PRO A 62 -12.18 9.57 2.03
N LEU A 63 -12.36 9.08 3.28
CA LEU A 63 -11.65 9.61 4.43
C LEU A 63 -10.18 9.15 4.50
N LEU A 64 -9.86 7.96 3.99
CA LEU A 64 -8.46 7.51 3.87
C LEU A 64 -7.73 8.32 2.78
N VAL A 65 -8.39 8.61 1.66
CA VAL A 65 -7.85 9.49 0.61
C VAL A 65 -7.63 10.89 1.16
N ARG A 66 -8.60 11.42 1.91
CA ARG A 66 -8.48 12.72 2.60
C ARG A 66 -7.30 12.74 3.57
N GLN A 67 -7.09 11.68 4.36
CA GLN A 67 -5.94 11.57 5.24
C GLN A 67 -4.63 11.70 4.47
N LEU A 68 -4.52 11.02 3.32
CA LEU A 68 -3.32 11.11 2.48
C LEU A 68 -3.12 12.53 1.94
N VAL A 69 -4.17 13.16 1.40
CA VAL A 69 -4.11 14.53 0.87
C VAL A 69 -3.69 15.54 1.96
N GLU A 70 -4.35 15.53 3.12
CA GLU A 70 -4.01 16.42 4.24
C GLU A 70 -2.59 16.17 4.78
N THR A 71 -2.12 14.91 4.71
CA THR A 71 -0.73 14.58 5.08
C THR A 71 0.26 15.21 4.09
N LEU A 72 -0.01 15.13 2.79
CA LEU A 72 0.84 15.74 1.75
C LEU A 72 0.86 17.27 1.88
N GLU A 73 -0.29 17.91 2.03
CA GLU A 73 -0.39 19.36 2.20
C GLU A 73 0.40 19.87 3.40
N ARG A 74 0.41 19.11 4.50
CA ARG A 74 1.16 19.47 5.71
C ARG A 74 2.66 19.24 5.58
N ASP A 75 3.08 18.13 4.96
CA ASP A 75 4.47 17.62 5.08
C ASP A 75 5.35 18.04 3.89
N CYS A 76 4.76 18.48 2.76
CA CYS A 76 5.50 18.71 1.51
C CYS A 76 5.70 20.20 1.15
N GLY A 77 5.18 21.15 1.96
CA GLY A 77 5.41 22.57 1.73
C GLY A 77 4.87 23.11 0.39
N GLY A 78 3.93 22.39 -0.24
CA GLY A 78 3.34 22.76 -1.54
C GLY A 78 4.09 22.22 -2.77
N GLU A 79 5.23 21.52 -2.59
CA GLU A 79 5.94 20.89 -3.71
C GLU A 79 5.26 19.59 -4.15
N PRO A 80 5.09 19.36 -5.47
CA PRO A 80 4.57 18.08 -5.96
C PRO A 80 5.51 16.93 -5.62
N VAL A 81 4.91 15.81 -5.14
CA VAL A 81 5.66 14.65 -4.65
C VAL A 81 5.62 13.47 -5.63
N PHE A 82 6.54 12.54 -5.47
CA PHE A 82 6.40 11.20 -6.01
C PHE A 82 5.51 10.37 -5.09
N GLY A 83 4.37 9.87 -5.61
CA GLY A 83 3.47 8.99 -4.89
C GLY A 83 3.73 7.53 -5.22
N VAL A 84 4.14 6.73 -4.24
CA VAL A 84 4.32 5.28 -4.42
C VAL A 84 3.40 4.54 -3.47
N GLY A 85 2.64 3.60 -3.98
CA GLY A 85 1.73 2.82 -3.13
C GLY A 85 1.69 1.35 -3.48
N HIS A 86 1.48 0.50 -2.48
CA HIS A 86 1.32 -0.93 -2.66
C HIS A 86 -0.11 -1.36 -2.30
N SER A 87 -0.76 -2.12 -3.20
CA SER A 87 -2.11 -2.69 -2.96
C SER A 87 -3.12 -1.62 -2.53
N LEU A 88 -3.64 -1.64 -1.28
CA LEU A 88 -4.46 -0.57 -0.70
C LEU A 88 -3.83 0.82 -0.95
N GLY A 89 -2.56 0.96 -0.57
CA GLY A 89 -1.83 2.22 -0.71
C GLY A 89 -1.71 2.70 -2.15
N ALA A 90 -1.60 1.79 -3.12
CA ALA A 90 -1.59 2.14 -4.53
C ALA A 90 -2.94 2.72 -4.99
N TYR A 91 -4.04 2.13 -4.52
CA TYR A 91 -5.36 2.69 -4.80
C TYR A 91 -5.58 4.05 -4.13
N LEU A 92 -5.12 4.23 -2.89
CA LEU A 92 -5.21 5.52 -2.21
C LEU A 92 -4.39 6.59 -2.93
N THR A 93 -3.16 6.29 -3.33
CA THR A 93 -2.30 7.17 -4.11
C THR A 93 -2.94 7.55 -5.45
N PHE A 94 -3.48 6.55 -6.16
CA PHE A 94 -4.22 6.76 -7.42
C PHE A 94 -5.44 7.66 -7.23
N LEU A 95 -6.27 7.42 -6.22
CA LEU A 95 -7.47 8.19 -5.94
C LEU A 95 -7.12 9.64 -5.51
N ALA A 96 -6.08 9.81 -4.69
CA ALA A 96 -5.58 11.12 -4.30
C ALA A 96 -5.06 11.90 -5.52
N ALA A 97 -4.26 11.27 -6.39
CA ALA A 97 -3.75 11.90 -7.61
C ALA A 97 -4.84 12.22 -8.65
N ALA A 98 -5.93 11.44 -8.67
CA ALA A 98 -7.09 11.76 -9.51
C ALA A 98 -7.93 12.95 -8.97
N GLN A 99 -7.92 13.18 -7.64
CA GLN A 99 -8.62 14.30 -6.99
C GLN A 99 -7.79 15.57 -6.91
N ARG A 100 -6.49 15.44 -6.67
CA ARG A 100 -5.53 16.53 -6.42
C ARG A 100 -4.26 16.29 -7.24
N PRO A 101 -4.35 16.38 -8.58
CA PRO A 101 -3.22 16.07 -9.48
C PRO A 101 -2.01 16.99 -9.25
N GLU A 102 -2.23 18.21 -8.79
CA GLU A 102 -1.19 19.20 -8.50
C GLU A 102 -0.26 18.79 -7.34
N LEU A 103 -0.68 17.87 -6.47
CA LEU A 103 0.15 17.37 -5.39
C LEU A 103 1.15 16.29 -5.84
N PHE A 104 1.03 15.80 -7.08
CA PHE A 104 1.82 14.65 -7.54
C PHE A 104 2.63 14.99 -8.79
N ARG A 105 3.95 14.87 -8.68
CA ARG A 105 4.87 14.89 -9.83
C ARG A 105 4.69 13.64 -10.70
N ALA A 106 4.61 12.49 -10.07
CA ALA A 106 4.26 11.21 -10.70
C ALA A 106 3.76 10.21 -9.64
N ILE A 107 3.07 9.16 -10.08
CA ILE A 107 2.67 8.05 -9.19
C ILE A 107 3.16 6.70 -9.69
N VAL A 108 3.50 5.79 -8.78
CA VAL A 108 3.81 4.38 -9.09
C VAL A 108 2.92 3.46 -8.24
N MET A 109 2.14 2.63 -8.92
CA MET A 109 1.23 1.66 -8.31
C MET A 109 1.88 0.27 -8.28
N LEU A 110 2.09 -0.28 -7.08
CA LEU A 110 2.64 -1.62 -6.91
C LEU A 110 1.51 -2.64 -6.75
N ASP A 111 1.39 -3.51 -7.71
CA ASP A 111 0.50 -4.68 -7.82
C ASP A 111 -0.99 -4.40 -7.49
N ALA A 112 -1.49 -3.26 -7.90
CA ALA A 112 -2.88 -2.85 -7.75
C ALA A 112 -3.44 -2.32 -9.08
N PRO A 113 -3.84 -3.21 -10.01
CA PRO A 113 -4.40 -2.79 -11.28
C PRO A 113 -5.75 -2.12 -11.09
N VAL A 114 -6.02 -1.06 -11.85
CA VAL A 114 -7.30 -0.34 -11.80
C VAL A 114 -8.46 -1.27 -12.14
N ILE A 115 -9.46 -1.33 -11.26
CA ILE A 115 -10.65 -2.16 -11.44
C ILE A 115 -11.50 -1.57 -12.58
N GLY A 116 -11.71 -2.37 -13.63
CA GLY A 116 -12.51 -1.98 -14.79
C GLY A 116 -14.02 -1.93 -14.50
N ALA A 117 -14.78 -1.28 -15.38
CA ALA A 117 -16.20 -1.01 -15.20
C ALA A 117 -17.04 -2.27 -14.89
N LEU A 118 -16.86 -3.34 -15.66
CA LEU A 118 -17.62 -4.58 -15.47
C LEU A 118 -17.31 -5.23 -14.11
N LYS A 119 -16.02 -5.41 -13.77
CA LYS A 119 -15.61 -5.98 -12.49
C LYS A 119 -15.99 -5.08 -11.32
N GLY A 120 -15.95 -3.76 -11.50
CA GLY A 120 -16.44 -2.81 -10.52
C GLY A 120 -17.95 -2.96 -10.26
N ARG A 121 -18.76 -3.08 -11.31
CA ARG A 121 -20.21 -3.33 -11.17
C ARG A 121 -20.49 -4.65 -10.43
N LEU A 122 -19.77 -5.72 -10.79
CA LEU A 122 -19.89 -7.01 -10.10
C LEU A 122 -19.50 -6.88 -8.61
N LEU A 123 -18.38 -6.22 -8.30
CA LEU A 123 -17.98 -5.97 -6.91
C LEU A 123 -19.03 -5.16 -6.14
N GLY A 124 -19.59 -4.11 -6.77
CA GLY A 124 -20.69 -3.32 -6.18
C GLY A 124 -21.94 -4.16 -5.92
N ALA A 125 -22.27 -5.10 -6.82
CA ALA A 125 -23.39 -6.02 -6.63
C ALA A 125 -23.14 -6.98 -5.45
N THR A 126 -21.93 -7.58 -5.34
CA THR A 126 -21.62 -8.48 -4.21
C THR A 126 -21.70 -7.79 -2.85
N LYS A 127 -21.37 -6.50 -2.80
CA LYS A 127 -21.54 -5.68 -1.57
C LYS A 127 -23.01 -5.52 -1.20
N ARG A 128 -23.87 -5.19 -2.19
CA ARG A 128 -25.32 -4.99 -1.95
C ARG A 128 -26.03 -6.24 -1.45
N ILE A 129 -25.63 -7.40 -1.96
CA ILE A 129 -26.22 -8.69 -1.55
C ILE A 129 -25.45 -9.37 -0.39
N GLY A 130 -24.46 -8.70 0.19
CA GLY A 130 -23.77 -9.14 1.41
C GLY A 130 -22.78 -10.30 1.24
N ILE A 131 -22.36 -10.64 0.01
CA ILE A 131 -21.42 -11.76 -0.24
C ILE A 131 -19.99 -11.29 -0.55
N VAL A 132 -19.67 -10.03 -0.35
CA VAL A 132 -18.34 -9.44 -0.62
C VAL A 132 -17.21 -10.20 0.07
N ASP A 133 -17.45 -10.76 1.25
CA ASP A 133 -16.48 -11.54 2.03
C ASP A 133 -16.03 -12.83 1.34
N ARG A 134 -16.83 -13.35 0.36
CA ARG A 134 -16.50 -14.55 -0.42
C ARG A 134 -15.62 -14.23 -1.65
N VAL A 135 -15.65 -12.98 -2.11
CA VAL A 135 -14.96 -12.56 -3.35
C VAL A 135 -13.75 -11.66 -3.09
N THR A 136 -13.57 -11.22 -1.85
CA THR A 136 -12.42 -10.44 -1.39
C THR A 136 -11.68 -11.18 -0.27
N PRO A 137 -10.45 -10.79 0.10
CA PRO A 137 -9.75 -11.35 1.26
C PRO A 137 -10.41 -11.07 2.63
N ALA A 138 -11.53 -10.33 2.68
CA ALA A 138 -12.21 -9.99 3.92
C ALA A 138 -12.50 -11.24 4.79
N GLY A 139 -13.03 -12.32 4.17
CA GLY A 139 -13.41 -13.51 4.91
C GLY A 139 -12.25 -14.21 5.64
N VAL A 140 -11.04 -14.16 5.12
CA VAL A 140 -9.86 -14.77 5.78
C VAL A 140 -9.15 -13.82 6.74
N THR A 141 -9.48 -12.52 6.69
CA THR A 141 -8.85 -11.51 7.54
C THR A 141 -9.57 -11.38 8.89
N ARG A 142 -10.88 -11.58 8.89
CA ARG A 142 -11.76 -11.35 10.05
C ARG A 142 -11.29 -12.06 11.32
N ASP A 143 -10.98 -13.35 11.19
CA ASP A 143 -10.72 -14.25 12.34
C ASP A 143 -9.22 -14.62 12.43
N ARG A 144 -8.34 -13.83 11.79
CA ARG A 144 -6.91 -14.11 11.86
C ARG A 144 -6.38 -13.84 13.27
N ARG A 145 -5.48 -14.69 13.73
CA ARG A 145 -4.81 -14.52 15.01
C ARG A 145 -4.11 -13.15 15.05
N ALA A 146 -4.34 -12.40 16.13
CA ALA A 146 -3.85 -11.04 16.33
C ALA A 146 -2.99 -10.86 17.58
N GLU A 147 -2.87 -11.88 18.46
CA GLU A 147 -2.18 -11.79 19.74
C GLU A 147 -1.27 -13.00 20.01
N TRP A 148 -0.15 -12.74 20.69
CA TRP A 148 0.90 -13.70 21.02
C TRP A 148 1.49 -13.38 22.39
N SER A 149 2.04 -14.40 23.09
CA SER A 149 2.72 -14.26 24.37
C SER A 149 4.10 -13.59 24.21
N SER A 150 4.77 -13.81 23.07
CA SER A 150 6.08 -13.27 22.77
C SER A 150 6.22 -12.87 21.30
N ARG A 151 7.27 -12.11 20.99
CA ARG A 151 7.62 -11.76 19.61
C ARG A 151 8.14 -12.95 18.83
N GLU A 152 8.82 -13.86 19.50
CA GLU A 152 9.32 -15.12 18.94
C GLU A 152 8.16 -16.02 18.52
N GLU A 153 7.12 -16.12 19.33
CA GLU A 153 5.91 -16.85 19.00
C GLU A 153 5.20 -16.22 17.78
N ALA A 154 5.11 -14.89 17.73
CA ALA A 154 4.57 -14.19 16.57
C ALA A 154 5.39 -14.48 15.30
N LYS A 155 6.74 -14.47 15.39
CA LYS A 155 7.64 -14.79 14.27
C LYS A 155 7.42 -16.22 13.77
N ALA A 156 7.38 -17.21 14.68
CA ALA A 156 7.11 -18.60 14.34
C ALA A 156 5.74 -18.76 13.67
N HIS A 157 4.72 -18.08 14.19
CA HIS A 157 3.39 -18.07 13.61
C HIS A 157 3.40 -17.54 12.17
N PHE A 158 4.00 -16.38 11.89
CA PHE A 158 4.03 -15.81 10.55
C PHE A 158 4.88 -16.65 9.60
N ALA A 159 6.04 -17.15 10.03
CA ALA A 159 6.89 -18.04 9.23
C ALA A 159 6.17 -19.31 8.77
N SER A 160 5.20 -19.81 9.55
CA SER A 160 4.40 -21.00 9.18
C SER A 160 3.29 -20.70 8.17
N ARG A 161 2.94 -19.43 7.92
CA ARG A 161 1.84 -19.05 7.04
C ARG A 161 2.27 -18.96 5.58
N ASN A 162 1.47 -19.49 4.67
CA ASN A 162 1.76 -19.50 3.23
C ASN A 162 2.04 -18.09 2.68
N LEU A 163 1.34 -17.06 3.18
CA LEU A 163 1.51 -15.67 2.77
C LEU A 163 2.94 -15.15 2.96
N PHE A 164 3.66 -15.64 3.98
CA PHE A 164 4.98 -15.16 4.37
C PHE A 164 6.12 -16.07 3.90
N ARG A 165 5.82 -17.23 3.28
CA ARG A 165 6.84 -18.21 2.88
C ARG A 165 7.84 -17.67 1.86
N SER A 166 7.41 -16.77 1.00
CA SER A 166 8.25 -16.18 -0.04
C SER A 166 8.97 -14.90 0.41
N PHE A 167 8.71 -14.41 1.63
CA PHE A 167 9.40 -13.23 2.15
C PHE A 167 10.90 -13.49 2.30
N SER A 168 11.72 -12.47 2.01
CA SER A 168 13.11 -12.51 2.46
C SER A 168 13.16 -12.53 4.00
N ALA A 169 14.22 -13.10 4.56
CA ALA A 169 14.38 -13.17 6.02
C ALA A 169 14.35 -11.76 6.65
N GLU A 170 15.01 -10.78 6.01
CA GLU A 170 15.01 -9.37 6.40
C GLU A 170 13.58 -8.81 6.48
N CYS A 171 12.75 -9.07 5.46
CA CYS A 171 11.38 -8.55 5.41
C CYS A 171 10.44 -9.24 6.41
N LEU A 172 10.63 -10.52 6.70
CA LEU A 172 9.89 -11.20 7.77
C LEU A 172 10.24 -10.64 9.13
N ASP A 173 11.52 -10.37 9.39
CA ASP A 173 11.99 -9.75 10.63
C ASP A 173 11.45 -8.32 10.78
N ASP A 174 11.46 -7.53 9.71
CA ASP A 174 10.86 -6.20 9.70
C ASP A 174 9.35 -6.26 9.95
N TYR A 175 8.63 -7.21 9.33
CA TYR A 175 7.21 -7.37 9.59
C TYR A 175 6.94 -7.66 11.08
N VAL A 176 7.63 -8.63 11.65
CA VAL A 176 7.45 -8.98 13.09
C VAL A 176 7.85 -7.81 14.00
N ARG A 177 8.90 -7.08 13.64
CA ARG A 177 9.37 -5.92 14.42
C ARG A 177 8.38 -4.77 14.42
N HIS A 178 7.74 -4.49 13.29
CA HIS A 178 6.98 -3.27 13.07
C HIS A 178 5.46 -3.47 13.07
N ALA A 179 4.97 -4.63 12.63
CA ALA A 179 3.53 -4.94 12.65
C ALA A 179 3.07 -5.54 13.99
N VAL A 180 4.00 -6.05 14.83
CA VAL A 180 3.68 -6.62 16.14
C VAL A 180 4.19 -5.71 17.25
N VAL A 181 3.27 -5.16 18.03
CA VAL A 181 3.56 -4.20 19.10
C VAL A 181 3.34 -4.83 20.48
N LYS A 182 4.23 -4.51 21.44
CA LYS A 182 4.08 -4.93 22.82
C LYS A 182 2.94 -4.17 23.49
N ARG A 183 2.09 -4.89 24.22
CA ARG A 183 1.05 -4.38 25.13
C ARG A 183 1.23 -5.07 26.46
N GLU A 184 1.27 -4.34 27.53
CA GLU A 184 1.46 -4.87 28.89
C GLU A 184 2.17 -6.25 28.93
N ASN A 185 1.41 -7.36 28.98
CA ASN A 185 1.93 -8.72 29.12
C ASN A 185 1.85 -9.56 27.83
N HIS A 186 1.48 -8.98 26.68
CA HIS A 186 1.36 -9.69 25.42
C HIS A 186 1.80 -8.83 24.21
N TYR A 187 1.83 -9.44 23.05
CA TYR A 187 2.10 -8.80 21.78
C TYR A 187 0.85 -8.87 20.90
N ARG A 188 0.53 -7.81 20.18
CA ARG A 188 -0.60 -7.77 19.26
C ARG A 188 -0.26 -7.09 17.95
N LEU A 189 -1.10 -7.30 16.93
CA LEU A 189 -0.99 -6.56 15.67
C LEU A 189 -1.20 -5.05 15.91
N LYS A 190 -0.39 -4.23 15.23
CA LYS A 190 -0.51 -2.77 15.24
C LYS A 190 -1.80 -2.32 14.55
N ILE A 191 -2.13 -2.95 13.42
CA ILE A 191 -3.39 -2.74 12.69
C ILE A 191 -4.33 -3.87 13.11
N ASP A 192 -5.47 -3.51 13.67
CA ASP A 192 -6.48 -4.46 14.10
C ASP A 192 -7.07 -5.21 12.89
N PRO A 193 -7.23 -6.54 12.94
CA PRO A 193 -7.88 -7.30 11.88
C PRO A 193 -9.28 -6.79 11.48
N ALA A 194 -10.01 -6.18 12.41
CA ALA A 194 -11.30 -5.56 12.10
C ALA A 194 -11.18 -4.39 11.12
N ILE A 195 -10.09 -3.60 11.22
CA ILE A 195 -9.80 -2.52 10.26
C ILE A 195 -9.45 -3.09 8.89
N GLU A 196 -8.61 -4.14 8.85
CA GLU A 196 -8.26 -4.80 7.60
C GLU A 196 -9.48 -5.40 6.92
N TYR A 197 -10.36 -6.03 7.69
CA TYR A 197 -11.63 -6.58 7.24
C TYR A 197 -12.51 -5.50 6.61
N GLN A 198 -12.68 -4.36 7.30
CA GLN A 198 -13.46 -3.24 6.78
C GLN A 198 -12.88 -2.68 5.49
N ILE A 199 -11.56 -2.53 5.38
CA ILE A 199 -10.89 -2.09 4.16
C ILE A 199 -11.24 -2.99 2.97
N TYR A 200 -11.18 -4.32 3.14
CA TYR A 200 -11.55 -5.24 2.05
C TYR A 200 -13.04 -5.18 1.69
N ARG A 201 -13.93 -4.97 2.65
CA ARG A 201 -15.37 -4.87 2.38
C ARG A 201 -15.77 -3.59 1.65
N THR A 202 -14.99 -2.53 1.83
CA THR A 202 -15.30 -1.20 1.33
C THR A 202 -14.48 -0.77 0.13
N ILE A 203 -13.77 -1.73 -0.54
CA ILE A 203 -12.94 -1.45 -1.73
C ILE A 203 -13.72 -0.61 -2.74
N PRO A 204 -13.17 0.53 -3.23
CA PRO A 204 -13.82 1.33 -4.28
C PRO A 204 -14.12 0.49 -5.51
N HIS A 205 -15.34 0.55 -6.02
CA HIS A 205 -15.78 -0.24 -7.17
C HIS A 205 -15.99 0.60 -8.45
N ASP A 206 -15.74 1.90 -8.37
CA ASP A 206 -15.88 2.86 -9.47
C ASP A 206 -14.54 3.46 -9.96
N MET A 207 -13.42 2.82 -9.66
CA MET A 207 -12.06 3.30 -9.98
C MET A 207 -11.86 3.64 -11.47
N HIS A 208 -12.55 2.95 -12.38
CA HIS A 208 -12.48 3.24 -13.81
C HIS A 208 -12.93 4.66 -14.16
N ARG A 209 -13.82 5.26 -13.36
CA ARG A 209 -14.26 6.66 -13.54
C ARG A 209 -13.16 7.63 -13.09
N GLN A 210 -12.44 7.30 -12.02
CA GLN A 210 -11.34 8.12 -11.51
C GLN A 210 -10.14 8.12 -12.47
N LEU A 211 -9.97 7.05 -13.26
CA LEU A 211 -8.91 6.97 -14.26
C LEU A 211 -8.98 8.09 -15.30
N GLN A 212 -10.18 8.57 -15.63
CA GLN A 212 -10.36 9.70 -16.56
C GLN A 212 -9.88 11.05 -15.97
N ARG A 213 -9.83 11.14 -14.63
CA ARG A 213 -9.39 12.34 -13.90
C ARG A 213 -7.90 12.36 -13.61
N LEU A 214 -7.22 11.20 -13.72
CA LEU A 214 -5.79 11.09 -13.47
C LEU A 214 -5.02 11.94 -14.50
N ARG A 215 -4.29 12.96 -14.04
CA ARG A 215 -3.44 13.85 -14.85
C ARG A 215 -1.96 13.58 -14.63
N ALA A 216 -1.59 13.20 -13.41
CA ALA A 216 -0.21 12.90 -13.07
C ALA A 216 0.33 11.74 -13.93
N PRO A 217 1.60 11.82 -14.39
CA PRO A 217 2.31 10.70 -14.97
C PRO A 217 2.24 9.47 -14.07
N ALA A 218 2.03 8.28 -14.65
CA ALA A 218 1.75 7.10 -13.85
C ALA A 218 2.53 5.87 -14.30
N GLY A 219 3.11 5.18 -13.32
CA GLY A 219 3.77 3.88 -13.45
C GLY A 219 3.00 2.76 -12.77
N PHE A 220 3.23 1.56 -13.24
CA PHE A 220 2.71 0.34 -12.64
C PHE A 220 3.79 -0.74 -12.59
N ILE A 221 3.98 -1.33 -11.42
CA ILE A 221 4.87 -2.47 -11.23
C ILE A 221 4.05 -3.65 -10.73
N GLY A 222 4.11 -4.77 -11.43
CA GLY A 222 3.39 -5.99 -11.05
C GLY A 222 4.29 -7.18 -10.82
N GLY A 223 3.94 -8.03 -9.86
CA GLY A 223 4.60 -9.32 -9.65
C GLY A 223 4.39 -10.25 -10.85
N THR A 224 5.43 -11.03 -11.25
CA THR A 224 5.32 -11.95 -12.40
C THR A 224 4.31 -13.08 -12.16
N HIS A 225 4.08 -13.43 -10.89
CA HIS A 225 3.16 -14.50 -10.47
C HIS A 225 1.96 -13.95 -9.66
N SER A 226 1.64 -12.66 -9.80
CA SER A 226 0.56 -12.03 -9.04
C SER A 226 -0.82 -12.59 -9.39
N ASP A 227 -1.51 -13.13 -8.38
CA ASP A 227 -2.90 -13.57 -8.47
C ASP A 227 -3.85 -12.38 -8.63
N VAL A 228 -3.51 -11.22 -8.05
CA VAL A 228 -4.29 -9.99 -8.19
C VAL A 228 -4.34 -9.57 -9.65
N LEU A 229 -3.19 -9.58 -10.33
CA LEU A 229 -3.13 -9.28 -11.77
C LEU A 229 -3.95 -10.26 -12.62
N ARG A 230 -3.91 -11.54 -12.30
CA ARG A 230 -4.71 -12.56 -13.00
C ARG A 230 -6.21 -12.33 -12.81
N ARG A 231 -6.63 -12.01 -11.59
CA ARG A 231 -8.05 -11.80 -11.24
C ARG A 231 -8.59 -10.48 -11.76
N VAL A 232 -7.89 -9.38 -11.54
CA VAL A 232 -8.36 -8.03 -11.91
C VAL A 232 -8.10 -7.72 -13.37
N GLY A 233 -6.93 -8.11 -13.89
CA GLY A 233 -6.50 -7.82 -15.25
C GLY A 233 -6.01 -6.38 -15.43
N MET A 234 -5.37 -6.12 -16.59
CA MET A 234 -4.75 -4.85 -16.90
C MET A 234 -5.53 -4.02 -17.95
N GLY A 235 -6.77 -4.42 -18.25
CA GLY A 235 -7.57 -3.79 -19.31
C GLY A 235 -7.62 -2.26 -19.22
N PRO A 236 -8.05 -1.67 -18.10
CA PRO A 236 -8.15 -0.21 -17.95
C PRO A 236 -6.82 0.54 -18.05
N MET A 237 -5.71 -0.15 -17.77
CA MET A 237 -4.36 0.42 -17.79
C MET A 237 -3.60 0.12 -19.08
N ARG A 238 -4.28 -0.31 -20.15
CA ARG A 238 -3.68 -0.51 -21.48
C ARG A 238 -3.37 0.83 -22.14
N GLY A 239 -2.42 0.81 -23.10
CA GLY A 239 -1.97 2.00 -23.81
C GLY A 239 -0.83 2.74 -23.07
N ARG A 240 -0.55 4.00 -23.50
CA ARG A 240 0.61 4.80 -23.05
C ARG A 240 0.41 5.51 -21.73
N ARG A 241 -0.77 5.44 -21.12
CA ARG A 241 -1.08 6.19 -19.89
C ARG A 241 -0.27 5.70 -18.67
N PHE A 242 0.14 4.42 -18.67
CA PHE A 242 0.96 3.84 -17.60
C PHE A 242 2.23 3.23 -18.19
N LEU A 243 3.39 3.67 -17.72
CA LEU A 243 4.62 2.92 -17.87
C LEU A 243 4.54 1.65 -17.01
N LYS A 244 5.01 0.52 -17.54
CA LYS A 244 4.80 -0.78 -16.88
C LYS A 244 6.10 -1.52 -16.73
N ARG A 245 6.30 -2.12 -15.54
CA ARG A 245 7.42 -3.01 -15.22
C ARG A 245 6.90 -4.29 -14.56
N ARG A 246 7.70 -5.32 -14.61
CA ARG A 246 7.44 -6.58 -13.91
C ARG A 246 8.62 -6.91 -13.03
N VAL A 247 8.33 -7.34 -11.80
CA VAL A 247 9.32 -7.81 -10.83
C VAL A 247 9.01 -9.27 -10.51
N PRO A 248 10.02 -10.16 -10.38
CA PRO A 248 9.78 -11.52 -9.89
C PRO A 248 8.98 -11.51 -8.59
N GLY A 249 8.13 -12.50 -8.40
CA GLY A 249 7.33 -12.67 -7.19
C GLY A 249 5.82 -12.53 -7.40
N GLY A 250 5.08 -12.68 -6.30
CA GLY A 250 3.63 -12.60 -6.23
C GLY A 250 3.11 -11.18 -5.95
N HIS A 251 1.93 -11.10 -5.35
CA HIS A 251 1.35 -9.83 -4.92
C HIS A 251 2.23 -9.08 -3.91
N LEU A 252 2.95 -9.82 -3.07
CA LEU A 252 3.82 -9.28 -2.03
C LEU A 252 5.30 -9.18 -2.47
N PHE A 253 5.57 -9.05 -3.78
CA PHE A 253 6.93 -8.94 -4.31
C PHE A 253 7.81 -7.87 -3.62
N PRO A 254 7.29 -6.77 -3.04
CA PRO A 254 8.12 -5.84 -2.28
C PRO A 254 8.79 -6.45 -1.03
N PHE A 255 8.23 -7.54 -0.51
CA PHE A 255 8.78 -8.30 0.61
C PHE A 255 9.58 -9.55 0.16
N GLU A 256 9.28 -10.04 -1.03
CA GLU A 256 9.99 -11.19 -1.62
C GLU A 256 11.34 -10.74 -2.22
N HIS A 257 11.33 -9.59 -2.92
CA HIS A 257 12.48 -9.04 -3.66
C HIS A 257 12.63 -7.52 -3.43
N PRO A 258 12.89 -7.05 -2.18
CA PRO A 258 12.88 -5.62 -1.85
C PRO A 258 13.87 -4.79 -2.67
N ALA A 259 15.05 -5.34 -3.00
CA ALA A 259 16.03 -4.64 -3.81
C ALA A 259 15.54 -4.44 -5.26
N ARG A 260 14.94 -5.46 -5.88
CA ARG A 260 14.39 -5.36 -7.24
C ARG A 260 13.16 -4.45 -7.29
N ALA A 261 12.34 -4.47 -6.23
CA ALA A 261 11.21 -3.56 -6.11
C ALA A 261 11.67 -2.10 -6.04
N ALA A 262 12.68 -1.81 -5.22
CA ALA A 262 13.25 -0.46 -5.10
C ALA A 262 13.87 0.01 -6.42
N ALA A 263 14.66 -0.82 -7.10
CA ALA A 263 15.26 -0.48 -8.39
C ALA A 263 14.19 -0.17 -9.46
N ALA A 264 13.15 -1.01 -9.56
CA ALA A 264 12.07 -0.78 -10.52
C ALA A 264 11.24 0.47 -10.21
N ILE A 265 11.07 0.83 -8.92
CA ILE A 265 10.43 2.09 -8.52
C ILE A 265 11.29 3.26 -8.97
N ASP A 266 12.58 3.24 -8.67
CA ASP A 266 13.53 4.30 -8.97
C ASP A 266 13.61 4.58 -10.47
N GLU A 267 13.79 3.54 -11.29
CA GLU A 267 13.79 3.61 -12.76
C GLU A 267 12.50 4.24 -13.31
N LEU A 268 11.33 3.83 -12.80
CA LEU A 268 10.07 4.41 -13.25
C LEU A 268 9.90 5.86 -12.82
N LEU A 269 10.34 6.23 -11.63
CA LEU A 269 10.24 7.61 -11.15
C LEU A 269 11.16 8.54 -11.95
N GLU A 270 12.35 8.07 -12.34
CA GLU A 270 13.23 8.81 -13.26
C GLU A 270 12.57 9.03 -14.64
N GLU A 271 12.01 7.96 -15.22
CA GLU A 271 11.37 8.02 -16.54
C GLU A 271 10.10 8.90 -16.55
N LEU A 272 9.36 8.95 -15.42
CA LEU A 272 8.12 9.72 -15.29
C LEU A 272 8.33 11.16 -14.85
N GLY A 273 9.44 11.45 -14.17
CA GLY A 273 9.72 12.74 -13.54
C GLY A 273 10.76 13.57 -14.26
N GLY A 274 11.35 13.03 -15.34
CA GLY A 274 12.36 13.68 -16.17
C GLY A 274 11.81 14.75 -17.10
#